data_07ee153bac4d13c0c9618c7cd566a453
#
_entry.id   07ee153bac4d13c0c9618c7cd566a453
#
_cell.length_a   1.000
_cell.length_b   1.000
_cell.length_c   1.000
_cell.angle_alpha   90.00
_cell.angle_beta   90.00
_cell.angle_gamma   90.00
#
_symmetry.space_group_name_H-M   'P 1'
#
loop_
_entity.id
_entity.type
_entity.pdbx_description
1 polymer ?
#
loop_
_entity_poly.entity_id
_entity_poly.type
_entity_poly.pdbx_seq_one_letter_code
_entity_poly.pdbx_strand_id
1 'polypeptide(L)'
;MPLTTVARGRVFDWSHAVGRNAARGNGFNYIQSMCLDNNSVLYAANRGTEGQNKAMHVNKTKLGGPGEEEWLADFFEYGEGDGRSTWPFGIAIDNTQGRVYVSDDWLNTISIFDTDGKFIGKWGTAGSGDGELNQPAGLAVEKSGNVIVVDSGNNRLQVFTPDGKFVGKCGGPGKGEGEFNQPWGITLDKAGDIYVADWKNHRVQKLSPHGRFLASIGSYGKIEEPGNAYRVTIFGPYVAGEGEKAGHPRTDQFNHPTDVAIDTDGDIYVADWGNHRICVFDSEGGPITTLVGDAQVLSKWGQMSIDANPDMAKARRRVKSLEPQWRFCFPTAVEFDPNTDSVIIAEHQRNRLQVDKKVRDYSDFQANL
;
A
#
# COMPACT_ATOMS: atom_id res chain seq x y z
N MET A 1 -2.74 18.66 -18.69
CA MET A 1 -2.44 17.30 -19.16
C MET A 1 -2.07 16.49 -17.94
N PRO A 2 -2.46 15.23 -17.80
CA PRO A 2 -2.01 14.38 -16.72
C PRO A 2 -0.49 14.24 -16.75
N LEU A 3 0.10 13.97 -15.59
CA LEU A 3 1.54 13.80 -15.44
C LEU A 3 1.98 12.51 -16.12
N THR A 4 2.92 12.63 -17.06
CA THR A 4 3.65 11.51 -17.64
C THR A 4 5.06 11.50 -17.08
N THR A 5 5.49 10.39 -16.51
CA THR A 5 6.86 10.19 -16.01
C THR A 5 7.59 9.24 -16.94
N VAL A 6 8.71 9.70 -17.52
CA VAL A 6 9.56 8.89 -18.41
C VAL A 6 10.94 8.74 -17.79
N ALA A 7 11.37 7.52 -17.56
CA ALA A 7 12.69 7.24 -17.00
C ALA A 7 13.18 5.84 -17.38
N ARG A 8 14.44 5.74 -17.85
CA ARG A 8 15.13 4.47 -18.16
C ARG A 8 14.28 3.47 -18.95
N GLY A 9 13.57 3.96 -20.00
CA GLY A 9 12.73 3.13 -20.86
C GLY A 9 11.42 2.67 -20.20
N ARG A 10 11.02 3.28 -19.09
CA ARG A 10 9.71 3.11 -18.46
C ARG A 10 8.92 4.40 -18.61
N VAL A 11 7.63 4.26 -18.85
CA VAL A 11 6.68 5.37 -18.93
C VAL A 11 5.50 5.09 -18.01
N PHE A 12 5.17 6.06 -17.20
CA PHE A 12 4.03 6.04 -16.30
C PHE A 12 3.14 7.24 -16.57
N ASP A 13 1.90 6.97 -16.93
CA ASP A 13 0.88 7.99 -17.09
C ASP A 13 -0.07 7.97 -15.90
N TRP A 14 -0.17 9.09 -15.17
CA TRP A 14 -1.22 9.22 -14.18
C TRP A 14 -2.59 9.06 -14.87
N SER A 15 -3.41 8.15 -14.37
CA SER A 15 -4.69 7.79 -14.98
C SER A 15 -5.85 8.50 -14.26
N HIS A 16 -6.10 8.13 -13.00
CA HIS A 16 -7.24 8.63 -12.25
C HIS A 16 -7.08 8.40 -10.75
N ALA A 17 -7.99 9.01 -9.99
CA ALA A 17 -8.16 8.71 -8.57
C ALA A 17 -9.45 7.93 -8.32
N VAL A 18 -9.42 7.06 -7.29
CA VAL A 18 -10.58 6.28 -6.84
C VAL A 18 -10.83 6.56 -5.36
N GLY A 19 -12.07 6.70 -4.97
CA GLY A 19 -12.45 6.83 -3.57
C GLY A 19 -12.64 8.26 -3.08
N ARG A 20 -13.05 8.34 -1.83
CA ARG A 20 -13.24 9.54 -1.02
C ARG A 20 -13.16 9.15 0.44
N ASN A 21 -13.13 10.11 1.33
CA ASN A 21 -13.29 9.83 2.76
C ASN A 21 -14.74 9.36 3.03
N ALA A 22 -14.89 8.12 3.44
CA ALA A 22 -16.17 7.55 3.87
C ALA A 22 -15.93 6.45 4.90
N ALA A 23 -16.79 6.40 5.92
CA ALA A 23 -16.69 5.36 6.93
C ALA A 23 -17.08 3.97 6.40
N ARG A 24 -17.89 3.90 5.33
CA ARG A 24 -18.29 2.68 4.60
C ARG A 24 -18.82 3.05 3.22
N GLY A 25 -18.98 2.05 2.36
CA GLY A 25 -19.56 2.21 1.04
C GLY A 25 -18.57 2.81 0.04
N ASN A 26 -19.03 3.82 -0.69
CA ASN A 26 -18.28 4.44 -1.80
C ASN A 26 -17.10 5.29 -1.32
N GLY A 27 -16.09 4.67 -0.70
CA GLY A 27 -14.89 5.35 -0.24
C GLY A 27 -14.08 4.56 0.74
N PHE A 28 -13.08 5.21 1.31
CA PHE A 28 -12.09 4.60 2.20
C PHE A 28 -11.90 5.42 3.45
N ASN A 29 -11.32 4.81 4.48
CA ASN A 29 -10.96 5.50 5.72
C ASN A 29 -9.67 4.91 6.31
N TYR A 30 -8.55 5.62 6.15
CA TYR A 30 -7.23 5.21 6.61
C TYR A 30 -6.84 3.81 6.11
N ILE A 31 -6.71 3.67 4.79
CA ILE A 31 -6.25 2.41 4.17
C ILE A 31 -4.88 2.05 4.74
N GLN A 32 -4.71 0.82 5.22
CA GLN A 32 -3.44 0.30 5.70
C GLN A 32 -2.77 -0.60 4.68
N SER A 33 -3.54 -1.46 4.04
CA SER A 33 -3.06 -2.43 3.06
C SER A 33 -4.16 -2.74 2.06
N MET A 34 -3.80 -3.28 0.93
CA MET A 34 -4.73 -3.70 -0.12
C MET A 34 -4.18 -4.93 -0.86
N CYS A 35 -5.05 -5.66 -1.51
CA CYS A 35 -4.70 -6.72 -2.44
C CYS A 35 -5.71 -6.78 -3.59
N LEU A 36 -5.32 -7.42 -4.69
CA LEU A 36 -6.14 -7.59 -5.90
C LEU A 36 -6.46 -9.06 -6.14
N ASP A 37 -7.68 -9.35 -6.57
CA ASP A 37 -7.98 -10.65 -7.15
C ASP A 37 -7.59 -10.70 -8.64
N ASN A 38 -7.72 -11.90 -9.23
CA ASN A 38 -7.40 -12.12 -10.64
C ASN A 38 -8.32 -11.37 -11.63
N ASN A 39 -9.39 -10.73 -11.15
CA ASN A 39 -10.34 -9.94 -11.94
C ASN A 39 -10.19 -8.43 -11.72
N SER A 40 -9.08 -7.98 -11.16
CA SER A 40 -8.81 -6.57 -10.81
C SER A 40 -9.80 -6.00 -9.79
N VAL A 41 -10.37 -6.84 -8.94
CA VAL A 41 -11.16 -6.39 -7.80
C VAL A 41 -10.24 -6.15 -6.63
N LEU A 42 -10.29 -4.94 -6.09
CA LEU A 42 -9.50 -4.51 -4.95
C LEU A 42 -10.20 -4.85 -3.64
N TYR A 43 -9.43 -5.32 -2.68
CA TYR A 43 -9.79 -5.46 -1.27
C TYR A 43 -8.89 -4.55 -0.45
N ALA A 44 -9.46 -3.56 0.22
CA ALA A 44 -8.72 -2.58 1.01
C ALA A 44 -9.04 -2.69 2.50
N ALA A 45 -8.03 -2.91 3.33
CA ALA A 45 -8.16 -2.91 4.78
C ALA A 45 -8.19 -1.48 5.30
N ASN A 46 -9.33 -1.04 5.82
CA ASN A 46 -9.54 0.28 6.39
C ASN A 46 -9.44 0.22 7.91
N ARG A 47 -8.51 0.99 8.47
CA ARG A 47 -8.27 1.02 9.92
C ARG A 47 -9.20 1.98 10.68
N GLY A 48 -9.75 2.99 9.99
CA GLY A 48 -10.47 4.06 10.64
C GLY A 48 -9.60 4.90 11.57
N THR A 49 -10.22 5.72 12.38
CA THR A 49 -9.57 6.45 13.49
C THR A 49 -10.18 6.04 14.81
N GLU A 50 -9.45 6.25 15.90
CA GLU A 50 -9.95 6.04 17.25
C GLU A 50 -11.31 6.74 17.43
N GLY A 51 -12.31 6.00 17.93
CA GLY A 51 -13.69 6.46 18.04
C GLY A 51 -14.56 6.34 16.78
N GLN A 52 -14.00 5.97 15.64
CA GLN A 52 -14.74 5.73 14.38
C GLN A 52 -14.88 4.23 14.07
N ASN A 53 -15.40 3.45 14.99
CA ASN A 53 -15.48 1.99 14.89
C ASN A 53 -16.17 1.48 13.60
N LYS A 54 -17.10 2.26 13.03
CA LYS A 54 -17.77 1.92 11.76
C LYS A 54 -16.86 1.98 10.54
N ALA A 55 -15.73 2.68 10.65
CA ALA A 55 -14.78 2.84 9.55
C ALA A 55 -13.75 1.71 9.47
N MET A 56 -13.75 0.80 10.44
CA MET A 56 -12.89 -0.39 10.46
C MET A 56 -13.58 -1.53 9.71
N HIS A 57 -13.12 -1.79 8.48
CA HIS A 57 -13.72 -2.80 7.59
C HIS A 57 -12.78 -3.10 6.41
N VAL A 58 -13.07 -4.16 5.68
CA VAL A 58 -12.54 -4.36 4.33
C VAL A 58 -13.54 -3.80 3.33
N ASN A 59 -13.07 -2.96 2.43
CA ASN A 59 -13.83 -2.47 1.30
C ASN A 59 -13.47 -3.29 0.05
N LYS A 60 -14.49 -3.78 -0.65
CA LYS A 60 -14.35 -4.49 -1.92
C LYS A 60 -14.81 -3.58 -3.04
N THR A 61 -13.90 -3.24 -3.95
CA THR A 61 -14.13 -2.26 -5.03
C THR A 61 -13.59 -2.77 -6.35
N LYS A 62 -14.39 -2.67 -7.41
CA LYS A 62 -13.91 -2.79 -8.78
C LYS A 62 -13.37 -1.44 -9.23
N LEU A 63 -12.10 -1.41 -9.66
CA LEU A 63 -11.43 -0.14 -9.97
C LEU A 63 -11.92 0.45 -11.29
N GLY A 64 -11.93 -0.33 -12.38
CA GLY A 64 -12.30 0.15 -13.71
C GLY A 64 -11.34 1.21 -14.27
N GLY A 65 -11.81 1.95 -15.29
CA GLY A 65 -11.17 3.15 -15.81
C GLY A 65 -11.61 4.42 -15.07
N PRO A 66 -11.20 5.61 -15.56
CA PRO A 66 -11.58 6.88 -14.95
C PRO A 66 -13.10 7.06 -14.82
N GLY A 67 -13.60 7.15 -13.61
CA GLY A 67 -15.04 7.28 -13.30
C GLY A 67 -15.87 6.01 -13.42
N GLU A 68 -15.23 4.86 -13.57
CA GLU A 68 -15.88 3.55 -13.69
C GLU A 68 -15.83 2.75 -12.39
N GLU A 69 -15.22 3.30 -11.34
CA GLU A 69 -15.12 2.64 -10.05
C GLU A 69 -16.51 2.24 -9.51
N GLU A 70 -16.61 1.01 -8.98
CA GLU A 70 -17.82 0.43 -8.44
C GLU A 70 -17.57 -0.16 -7.06
N TRP A 71 -18.29 0.32 -6.05
CA TRP A 71 -18.30 -0.31 -4.74
C TRP A 71 -19.14 -1.59 -4.81
N LEU A 72 -18.56 -2.71 -4.40
CA LEU A 72 -19.19 -4.01 -4.44
C LEU A 72 -19.72 -4.44 -3.07
N ALA A 73 -18.89 -4.32 -2.02
CA ALA A 73 -19.24 -4.71 -0.67
C ALA A 73 -18.31 -4.10 0.38
N ASP A 74 -18.78 -4.08 1.61
CA ASP A 74 -17.97 -3.95 2.82
C ASP A 74 -18.19 -5.17 3.70
N PHE A 75 -17.15 -5.71 4.29
CA PHE A 75 -17.28 -6.83 5.21
C PHE A 75 -16.40 -6.65 6.44
N PHE A 76 -16.68 -7.45 7.43
CA PHE A 76 -16.43 -7.41 8.86
C PHE A 76 -16.87 -6.12 9.60
N GLU A 77 -16.91 -6.21 10.91
CA GLU A 77 -17.28 -5.13 11.81
C GLU A 77 -16.23 -4.96 12.91
N TYR A 78 -16.27 -3.80 13.58
CA TYR A 78 -15.44 -3.57 14.76
C TYR A 78 -15.78 -4.53 15.90
N GLY A 79 -14.76 -5.07 16.56
CA GLY A 79 -14.86 -5.91 17.76
C GLY A 79 -13.95 -7.12 17.74
N GLU A 80 -14.10 -8.01 18.74
CA GLU A 80 -13.22 -9.15 18.99
C GLU A 80 -13.81 -10.51 18.54
N GLY A 81 -15.11 -10.55 18.25
CA GLY A 81 -15.83 -11.76 17.87
C GLY A 81 -15.49 -12.28 16.49
N ASP A 82 -16.15 -13.37 16.09
CA ASP A 82 -16.05 -13.95 14.76
C ASP A 82 -16.52 -12.96 13.69
N GLY A 83 -15.76 -12.84 12.61
CA GLY A 83 -16.03 -11.88 11.55
C GLY A 83 -15.84 -10.41 11.97
N ARG A 84 -15.14 -10.14 13.07
CA ARG A 84 -14.85 -8.82 13.58
C ARG A 84 -13.35 -8.57 13.68
N SER A 85 -12.97 -7.30 13.64
CA SER A 85 -11.59 -6.82 13.81
C SER A 85 -11.56 -5.54 14.62
N THR A 86 -10.50 -5.33 15.37
CA THR A 86 -10.31 -4.10 16.15
C THR A 86 -9.39 -3.14 15.42
N TRP A 87 -8.26 -3.63 14.89
CA TRP A 87 -7.32 -2.86 14.11
C TRP A 87 -6.80 -3.67 12.92
N PRO A 88 -7.58 -3.72 11.81
CA PRO A 88 -7.14 -4.40 10.60
C PRO A 88 -5.91 -3.72 10.04
N PHE A 89 -4.91 -4.53 9.66
CA PHE A 89 -3.66 -4.03 9.12
C PHE A 89 -3.38 -4.60 7.72
N GLY A 90 -2.83 -5.80 7.61
CA GLY A 90 -2.50 -6.44 6.35
C GLY A 90 -3.68 -7.21 5.75
N ILE A 91 -3.70 -7.31 4.45
CA ILE A 91 -4.68 -8.10 3.71
C ILE A 91 -3.98 -8.84 2.57
N ALA A 92 -4.36 -10.10 2.35
CA ALA A 92 -3.91 -10.88 1.21
C ALA A 92 -5.02 -11.81 0.70
N ILE A 93 -4.96 -12.18 -0.57
CA ILE A 93 -5.93 -13.07 -1.19
C ILE A 93 -5.27 -14.34 -1.73
N ASP A 94 -5.84 -15.48 -1.42
CA ASP A 94 -5.61 -16.74 -2.13
C ASP A 94 -6.64 -16.86 -3.27
N ASN A 95 -6.21 -16.48 -4.47
CA ASN A 95 -7.04 -16.55 -5.66
C ASN A 95 -7.41 -17.99 -6.06
N THR A 96 -6.67 -18.98 -5.58
CA THR A 96 -6.92 -20.41 -5.90
C THR A 96 -8.07 -20.96 -5.06
N GLN A 97 -8.10 -20.60 -3.79
CA GLN A 97 -9.12 -21.07 -2.85
C GLN A 97 -10.26 -20.03 -2.64
N GLY A 98 -10.12 -18.81 -3.18
CA GLY A 98 -11.07 -17.72 -2.96
C GLY A 98 -11.13 -17.29 -1.49
N ARG A 99 -9.98 -17.21 -0.81
CA ARG A 99 -9.87 -16.81 0.60
C ARG A 99 -9.17 -15.47 0.75
N VAL A 100 -9.73 -14.60 1.54
CA VAL A 100 -9.16 -13.31 1.94
C VAL A 100 -8.71 -13.40 3.38
N TYR A 101 -7.43 -13.14 3.62
CA TYR A 101 -6.81 -13.12 4.95
C TYR A 101 -6.62 -11.68 5.40
N VAL A 102 -6.99 -11.37 6.63
CA VAL A 102 -6.86 -10.03 7.23
C VAL A 102 -6.17 -10.15 8.57
N SER A 103 -5.05 -9.47 8.76
CA SER A 103 -4.37 -9.38 10.04
C SER A 103 -5.00 -8.30 10.93
N ASP A 104 -5.01 -8.56 12.23
CA ASP A 104 -5.39 -7.60 13.27
C ASP A 104 -4.20 -7.39 14.20
N ASP A 105 -3.60 -6.20 14.18
CA ASP A 105 -2.39 -5.91 14.95
C ASP A 105 -2.65 -5.71 16.46
N TRP A 106 -3.90 -5.44 16.84
CA TRP A 106 -4.33 -5.35 18.23
C TRP A 106 -4.71 -6.70 18.84
N LEU A 107 -5.53 -7.46 18.08
CA LEU A 107 -5.98 -8.78 18.55
C LEU A 107 -4.94 -9.87 18.35
N ASN A 108 -3.87 -9.62 17.60
CA ASN A 108 -2.83 -10.59 17.24
C ASN A 108 -3.40 -11.83 16.53
N THR A 109 -4.34 -11.62 15.62
CA THR A 109 -5.04 -12.68 14.90
C THR A 109 -5.06 -12.45 13.39
N ILE A 110 -5.34 -13.53 12.66
CA ILE A 110 -5.60 -13.51 11.23
C ILE A 110 -7.02 -14.04 11.02
N SER A 111 -7.89 -13.19 10.49
CA SER A 111 -9.26 -13.57 10.11
C SER A 111 -9.31 -14.00 8.66
N ILE A 112 -10.15 -14.97 8.34
CA ILE A 112 -10.34 -15.56 7.00
C ILE A 112 -11.76 -15.31 6.55
N PHE A 113 -11.92 -14.80 5.35
CA PHE A 113 -13.21 -14.58 4.69
C PHE A 113 -13.18 -15.24 3.30
N ASP A 114 -14.34 -15.55 2.74
CA ASP A 114 -14.45 -15.79 1.30
C ASP A 114 -14.45 -14.46 0.52
N THR A 115 -14.42 -14.54 -0.80
CA THR A 115 -14.41 -13.35 -1.67
C THR A 115 -15.72 -12.54 -1.61
N ASP A 116 -16.79 -13.09 -1.05
CA ASP A 116 -18.06 -12.38 -0.82
C ASP A 116 -18.14 -11.75 0.58
N GLY A 117 -17.06 -11.90 1.38
CA GLY A 117 -16.93 -11.32 2.69
C GLY A 117 -17.56 -12.14 3.82
N LYS A 118 -17.95 -13.40 3.55
CA LYS A 118 -18.45 -14.31 4.58
C LYS A 118 -17.27 -14.82 5.43
N PHE A 119 -17.40 -14.73 6.73
CA PHE A 119 -16.41 -15.25 7.67
C PHE A 119 -16.28 -16.77 7.58
N ILE A 120 -15.03 -17.25 7.47
CA ILE A 120 -14.69 -18.67 7.41
C ILE A 120 -14.07 -19.14 8.71
N GLY A 121 -13.13 -18.35 9.28
CA GLY A 121 -12.41 -18.72 10.48
C GLY A 121 -11.43 -17.66 10.93
N LYS A 122 -10.81 -17.90 12.10
CA LYS A 122 -9.81 -17.02 12.67
C LYS A 122 -8.77 -17.85 13.41
N TRP A 123 -7.51 -17.46 13.32
CA TRP A 123 -6.41 -18.05 14.07
C TRP A 123 -5.40 -16.98 14.50
N GLY A 124 -4.48 -17.36 15.37
CA GLY A 124 -3.47 -16.49 15.95
C GLY A 124 -3.64 -16.41 17.47
N THR A 125 -2.51 -16.36 18.15
CA THR A 125 -2.42 -16.24 19.61
C THR A 125 -1.33 -15.22 19.92
N ALA A 126 -1.60 -14.28 20.82
CA ALA A 126 -0.63 -13.28 21.22
C ALA A 126 0.59 -13.90 21.91
N GLY A 127 1.78 -13.51 21.49
CA GLY A 127 3.03 -13.94 22.10
C GLY A 127 4.26 -13.85 21.19
N SER A 128 5.36 -14.49 21.59
CA SER A 128 6.63 -14.47 20.87
C SER A 128 7.17 -15.88 20.52
N GLY A 129 6.48 -16.92 20.95
CA GLY A 129 6.79 -18.32 20.60
C GLY A 129 6.52 -18.63 19.13
N ASP A 130 6.85 -19.86 18.72
CA ASP A 130 6.55 -20.34 17.37
C ASP A 130 5.04 -20.51 17.20
N GLY A 131 4.48 -19.89 16.16
CA GLY A 131 3.04 -19.83 15.93
C GLY A 131 2.29 -18.75 16.71
N GLU A 132 2.94 -18.06 17.66
CA GLU A 132 2.39 -16.89 18.34
C GLU A 132 2.73 -15.62 17.57
N LEU A 133 1.88 -14.60 17.67
CA LEU A 133 1.97 -13.34 16.91
C LEU A 133 2.05 -12.13 17.86
N ASN A 134 2.74 -11.10 17.43
CA ASN A 134 2.77 -9.81 18.09
C ASN A 134 2.69 -8.69 17.02
N GLN A 135 1.58 -7.97 17.01
CA GLN A 135 1.30 -6.93 16.03
C GLN A 135 1.51 -7.43 14.58
N PRO A 136 0.79 -8.49 14.13
CA PRO A 136 0.92 -8.97 12.77
C PRO A 136 0.52 -7.87 11.78
N ALA A 137 1.39 -7.62 10.80
CA ALA A 137 1.24 -6.58 9.80
C ALA A 137 0.90 -7.19 8.42
N GLY A 138 1.77 -7.01 7.42
CA GLY A 138 1.57 -7.48 6.06
C GLY A 138 1.40 -9.00 5.96
N LEU A 139 0.69 -9.42 4.93
CA LEU A 139 0.40 -10.81 4.61
C LEU A 139 0.76 -11.10 3.16
N ALA A 140 1.25 -12.28 2.86
CA ALA A 140 1.39 -12.78 1.49
C ALA A 140 0.99 -14.26 1.43
N VAL A 141 0.45 -14.69 0.30
CA VAL A 141 0.05 -16.10 0.09
C VAL A 141 1.01 -16.73 -0.93
N GLU A 142 1.64 -17.83 -0.52
CA GLU A 142 2.50 -18.62 -1.40
C GLU A 142 1.69 -19.41 -2.43
N LYS A 143 2.32 -19.84 -3.51
CA LYS A 143 1.71 -20.76 -4.49
C LYS A 143 1.26 -22.08 -3.89
N SER A 144 1.85 -22.49 -2.77
CA SER A 144 1.45 -23.65 -1.98
C SER A 144 0.13 -23.47 -1.23
N GLY A 145 -0.35 -22.23 -1.11
CA GLY A 145 -1.48 -21.82 -0.28
C GLY A 145 -1.08 -21.45 1.16
N ASN A 146 0.20 -21.59 1.56
CA ASN A 146 0.64 -21.14 2.86
C ASN A 146 0.59 -19.61 2.95
N VAL A 147 0.39 -19.11 4.15
CA VAL A 147 0.32 -17.68 4.47
C VAL A 147 1.59 -17.25 5.17
N ILE A 148 2.31 -16.30 4.58
CA ILE A 148 3.44 -15.63 5.24
C ILE A 148 2.89 -14.43 5.99
N VAL A 149 3.21 -14.34 7.27
CA VAL A 149 2.80 -13.26 8.17
C VAL A 149 4.03 -12.45 8.56
N VAL A 150 3.97 -11.16 8.37
CA VAL A 150 4.92 -10.23 8.98
C VAL A 150 4.55 -10.06 10.44
N ASP A 151 5.26 -10.75 11.33
CA ASP A 151 5.10 -10.69 12.78
C ASP A 151 5.93 -9.51 13.33
N SER A 152 5.39 -8.30 13.06
CA SER A 152 6.08 -7.01 13.13
C SER A 152 6.65 -6.72 14.52
N GLY A 153 5.86 -6.92 15.57
CA GLY A 153 6.28 -6.69 16.95
C GLY A 153 7.37 -7.67 17.43
N ASN A 154 7.48 -8.84 16.76
CA ASN A 154 8.54 -9.82 17.00
C ASN A 154 9.70 -9.71 15.99
N ASN A 155 9.64 -8.77 15.05
CA ASN A 155 10.68 -8.50 14.03
C ASN A 155 11.06 -9.74 13.21
N ARG A 156 10.07 -10.52 12.77
CA ARG A 156 10.26 -11.76 12.02
C ARG A 156 9.16 -12.00 11.00
N LEU A 157 9.38 -12.95 10.12
CA LEU A 157 8.34 -13.56 9.30
C LEU A 157 8.00 -14.93 9.84
N GLN A 158 6.73 -15.31 9.80
CA GLN A 158 6.28 -16.66 10.09
C GLN A 158 5.42 -17.18 8.95
N VAL A 159 5.56 -18.47 8.64
CA VAL A 159 4.78 -19.18 7.62
C VAL A 159 3.78 -20.10 8.31
N PHE A 160 2.54 -20.05 7.86
CA PHE A 160 1.44 -20.86 8.37
C PHE A 160 0.73 -21.59 7.24
N THR A 161 0.13 -22.73 7.54
CA THR A 161 -0.85 -23.33 6.65
C THR A 161 -2.09 -22.42 6.52
N PRO A 162 -2.96 -22.61 5.51
CA PRO A 162 -4.23 -21.87 5.41
C PRO A 162 -5.09 -21.89 6.68
N ASP A 163 -4.96 -22.94 7.50
CA ASP A 163 -5.72 -23.13 8.75
C ASP A 163 -4.96 -22.65 9.99
N GLY A 164 -3.82 -21.95 9.82
CA GLY A 164 -3.08 -21.33 10.89
C GLY A 164 -2.11 -22.24 11.68
N LYS A 165 -1.75 -23.41 11.12
CA LYS A 165 -0.70 -24.24 11.73
C LYS A 165 0.67 -23.69 11.37
N PHE A 166 1.52 -23.47 12.35
CA PHE A 166 2.89 -23.02 12.16
C PHE A 166 3.68 -23.99 11.27
N VAL A 167 4.39 -23.46 10.27
CA VAL A 167 5.24 -24.21 9.34
C VAL A 167 6.71 -23.86 9.55
N GLY A 168 7.02 -22.57 9.70
CA GLY A 168 8.39 -22.11 9.84
C GLY A 168 8.48 -20.61 10.08
N LYS A 169 9.69 -20.13 10.31
CA LYS A 169 9.98 -18.72 10.52
C LYS A 169 11.34 -18.32 9.96
N CYS A 170 11.51 -17.05 9.66
CA CYS A 170 12.82 -16.45 9.36
C CYS A 170 12.89 -15.01 9.88
N GLY A 171 14.09 -14.49 10.01
CA GLY A 171 14.34 -13.17 10.55
C GLY A 171 14.47 -13.13 12.06
N GLY A 172 14.69 -11.93 12.56
CA GLY A 172 14.86 -11.61 13.97
C GLY A 172 15.16 -10.11 14.12
N PRO A 173 15.22 -9.59 15.36
CA PRO A 173 15.44 -8.17 15.59
C PRO A 173 16.86 -7.74 15.24
N GLY A 174 17.01 -6.67 14.46
CA GLY A 174 18.31 -6.10 14.15
C GLY A 174 18.33 -5.26 12.87
N LYS A 175 19.55 -5.00 12.37
CA LYS A 175 19.83 -4.22 11.15
C LYS A 175 20.67 -4.98 10.12
N GLY A 176 21.12 -6.17 10.47
CA GLY A 176 21.89 -7.03 9.60
C GLY A 176 21.05 -7.62 8.45
N GLU A 177 21.70 -8.45 7.63
CA GLU A 177 21.07 -9.20 6.56
C GLU A 177 20.08 -10.23 7.12
N GLY A 178 18.82 -10.17 6.66
CA GLY A 178 17.75 -11.02 7.18
C GLY A 178 17.23 -10.65 8.57
N GLU A 179 17.77 -9.61 9.23
CA GLU A 179 17.23 -9.04 10.46
C GLU A 179 16.26 -7.89 10.15
N PHE A 180 15.29 -7.64 11.03
CA PHE A 180 14.25 -6.65 10.84
C PHE A 180 14.09 -5.71 12.04
N ASN A 181 13.49 -4.55 11.76
CA ASN A 181 13.06 -3.61 12.80
C ASN A 181 11.66 -3.08 12.46
N GLN A 182 10.64 -3.68 13.05
CA GLN A 182 9.23 -3.44 12.77
C GLN A 182 8.91 -3.49 11.27
N PRO A 183 9.10 -4.64 10.60
CA PRO A 183 8.73 -4.80 9.19
C PRO A 183 7.21 -4.66 9.01
N TRP A 184 6.75 -4.12 7.85
CA TRP A 184 5.33 -3.89 7.61
C TRP A 184 4.80 -4.64 6.39
N GLY A 185 5.01 -4.10 5.18
CA GLY A 185 4.50 -4.69 3.96
C GLY A 185 5.35 -5.84 3.45
N ILE A 186 4.74 -6.73 2.70
CA ILE A 186 5.36 -7.93 2.12
C ILE A 186 4.72 -8.26 0.79
N THR A 187 5.53 -8.64 -0.19
CA THR A 187 5.06 -9.21 -1.45
C THR A 187 5.96 -10.34 -1.92
N LEU A 188 5.48 -11.13 -2.88
CA LEU A 188 6.22 -12.22 -3.51
C LEU A 188 6.37 -11.94 -5.00
N ASP A 189 7.57 -12.22 -5.54
CA ASP A 189 7.73 -12.23 -6.99
C ASP A 189 7.30 -13.58 -7.62
N LYS A 190 7.40 -13.67 -8.94
CA LYS A 190 7.02 -14.89 -9.68
C LYS A 190 7.85 -16.12 -9.30
N ALA A 191 9.07 -15.93 -8.81
CA ALA A 191 9.96 -17.01 -8.35
C ALA A 191 9.59 -17.45 -6.92
N GLY A 192 8.81 -16.65 -6.20
CA GLY A 192 8.46 -16.83 -4.78
C GLY A 192 9.48 -16.15 -3.86
N ASP A 193 10.39 -15.34 -4.38
CA ASP A 193 11.26 -14.52 -3.54
C ASP A 193 10.42 -13.49 -2.78
N ILE A 194 10.78 -13.29 -1.52
CA ILE A 194 10.02 -12.49 -0.56
C ILE A 194 10.62 -11.09 -0.48
N TYR A 195 9.81 -10.07 -0.68
CA TYR A 195 10.21 -8.67 -0.48
C TYR A 195 9.50 -8.10 0.74
N VAL A 196 10.25 -7.49 1.65
CA VAL A 196 9.75 -6.99 2.93
C VAL A 196 10.14 -5.53 3.12
N ALA A 197 9.17 -4.68 3.38
CA ALA A 197 9.40 -3.30 3.81
C ALA A 197 9.83 -3.28 5.28
N ASP A 198 11.12 -3.08 5.52
CA ASP A 198 11.76 -3.06 6.84
C ASP A 198 11.72 -1.63 7.41
N TRP A 199 10.52 -1.26 7.91
CA TRP A 199 10.05 0.09 8.18
C TRP A 199 11.04 0.97 8.95
N LYS A 200 11.50 0.52 10.13
CA LYS A 200 12.44 1.30 10.95
C LYS A 200 13.91 1.19 10.54
N ASN A 201 14.22 0.27 9.64
CA ASN A 201 15.55 0.18 9.03
C ASN A 201 15.64 0.94 7.70
N HIS A 202 14.54 1.57 7.25
CA HIS A 202 14.49 2.41 6.04
C HIS A 202 14.98 1.69 4.78
N ARG A 203 14.60 0.43 4.62
CA ARG A 203 15.01 -0.42 3.50
C ARG A 203 13.92 -1.40 3.08
N VAL A 204 14.07 -1.99 1.91
CA VAL A 204 13.36 -3.20 1.50
C VAL A 204 14.38 -4.33 1.45
N GLN A 205 14.08 -5.48 2.03
CA GLN A 205 14.91 -6.67 1.92
C GLN A 205 14.26 -7.69 0.98
N LYS A 206 15.08 -8.30 0.11
CA LYS A 206 14.72 -9.45 -0.70
C LYS A 206 15.27 -10.71 -0.04
N LEU A 207 14.41 -11.70 0.18
CA LEU A 207 14.75 -13.01 0.72
C LEU A 207 14.35 -14.10 -0.29
N SER A 208 15.03 -15.23 -0.27
CA SER A 208 14.59 -16.42 -1.01
C SER A 208 13.27 -16.97 -0.42
N PRO A 209 12.57 -17.91 -1.11
CA PRO A 209 11.38 -18.57 -0.57
C PRO A 209 11.61 -19.31 0.76
N HIS A 210 12.87 -19.60 1.08
CA HIS A 210 13.26 -20.24 2.35
C HIS A 210 13.77 -19.25 3.40
N GLY A 211 13.56 -17.95 3.22
CA GLY A 211 13.93 -16.89 4.16
C GLY A 211 15.41 -16.53 4.19
N ARG A 212 16.24 -17.00 3.23
CA ARG A 212 17.64 -16.59 3.15
C ARG A 212 17.75 -15.22 2.49
N PHE A 213 18.51 -14.30 3.10
CA PHE A 213 18.82 -13.00 2.52
C PHE A 213 19.43 -13.09 1.12
N LEU A 214 18.94 -12.26 0.19
CA LEU A 214 19.42 -12.16 -1.18
C LEU A 214 19.93 -10.76 -1.51
N ALA A 215 19.17 -9.72 -1.17
CA ALA A 215 19.50 -8.33 -1.46
C ALA A 215 18.81 -7.35 -0.52
N SER A 216 19.31 -6.12 -0.49
CA SER A 216 18.66 -5.00 0.21
C SER A 216 18.66 -3.77 -0.68
N ILE A 217 17.54 -3.06 -0.70
CA ILE A 217 17.35 -1.80 -1.43
C ILE A 217 17.05 -0.73 -0.40
N GLY A 218 17.73 0.39 -0.51
CA GLY A 218 17.43 1.57 0.28
C GLY A 218 18.35 1.81 1.46
N SER A 219 18.32 3.06 1.87
CA SER A 219 18.98 3.60 3.06
C SER A 219 18.15 4.76 3.59
N TYR A 220 18.44 5.23 4.80
CA TYR A 220 17.72 6.38 5.33
C TYR A 220 17.95 7.65 4.50
N GLY A 221 16.86 8.30 4.13
CA GLY A 221 16.86 9.63 3.55
C GLY A 221 15.52 10.31 3.75
N LYS A 222 15.54 11.54 4.22
CA LYS A 222 14.35 12.33 4.50
C LYS A 222 14.33 13.54 3.57
N ILE A 223 13.15 13.92 3.09
CA ILE A 223 12.96 15.25 2.48
C ILE A 223 13.28 16.29 3.55
N GLU A 224 14.34 17.07 3.34
CA GLU A 224 14.65 18.18 4.21
C GLU A 224 13.59 19.27 4.02
N GLU A 225 12.91 19.63 5.10
CA GLU A 225 11.99 20.75 5.10
C GLU A 225 12.77 22.04 4.83
N PRO A 226 12.50 22.79 3.76
CA PRO A 226 12.92 24.17 3.70
C PRO A 226 12.13 24.91 4.77
N GLY A 227 12.81 25.41 5.79
CA GLY A 227 12.35 25.96 7.05
C GLY A 227 10.87 26.37 7.08
N ASN A 228 10.10 25.75 7.96
CA ASN A 228 8.68 25.97 8.27
C ASN A 228 7.61 25.70 7.18
N ALA A 229 7.94 25.16 6.01
CA ALA A 229 6.95 24.94 4.94
C ALA A 229 6.17 23.62 5.05
N TYR A 230 6.61 22.68 5.89
CA TYR A 230 5.95 21.38 6.09
C TYR A 230 5.32 21.23 7.48
N ARG A 231 4.48 22.16 7.86
CA ARG A 231 3.40 21.75 8.75
C ARG A 231 2.37 21.05 7.88
N VAL A 232 2.47 19.73 7.76
CA VAL A 232 1.32 18.89 7.44
C VAL A 232 0.39 19.01 8.64
N THR A 233 -0.33 20.12 8.71
CA THR A 233 -1.58 20.14 9.47
C THR A 233 -2.52 19.24 8.67
N ILE A 234 -3.35 18.49 9.36
CA ILE A 234 -4.40 17.62 8.82
C ILE A 234 -5.23 18.29 7.69
N PHE A 235 -5.04 19.59 7.45
CA PHE A 235 -5.74 20.47 6.52
C PHE A 235 -4.86 21.41 5.68
N GLY A 236 -3.53 21.28 5.71
CA GLY A 236 -2.64 22.26 5.06
C GLY A 236 -1.91 21.73 3.81
N PRO A 237 -1.61 22.62 2.86
CA PRO A 237 -1.03 22.24 1.59
C PRO A 237 0.43 21.82 1.70
N TYR A 238 0.80 20.76 1.00
CA TYR A 238 2.15 20.50 0.56
C TYR A 238 2.55 21.61 -0.40
N VAL A 239 3.51 22.44 -0.03
CA VAL A 239 4.14 23.39 -0.97
C VAL A 239 5.45 22.74 -1.40
N ALA A 240 5.50 22.26 -2.65
CA ALA A 240 6.77 21.98 -3.29
C ALA A 240 7.56 23.30 -3.30
N GLY A 241 8.63 23.36 -2.51
CA GLY A 241 9.53 24.49 -2.52
C GLY A 241 10.15 24.63 -3.91
N GLU A 242 10.12 25.82 -4.46
CA GLU A 242 10.88 26.15 -5.66
C GLU A 242 12.37 25.86 -5.42
N GLY A 243 12.94 25.00 -6.25
CA GLY A 243 14.36 24.90 -6.46
C GLY A 243 15.03 23.59 -6.07
N GLU A 244 15.81 23.10 -6.98
CA GLU A 244 16.79 22.01 -6.90
C GLU A 244 17.84 22.11 -5.77
N LYS A 245 17.63 22.97 -4.78
CA LYS A 245 18.59 23.26 -3.69
C LYS A 245 18.17 22.74 -2.31
N ALA A 246 16.95 22.28 -2.09
CA ALA A 246 16.60 21.50 -0.90
C ALA A 246 16.88 20.05 -1.25
N GLY A 247 17.73 19.36 -0.51
CA GLY A 247 18.16 17.99 -0.79
C GLY A 247 16.99 17.03 -0.78
N HIS A 248 16.39 16.79 -1.94
CA HIS A 248 15.45 15.67 -2.09
C HIS A 248 16.23 14.37 -1.93
N PRO A 249 15.77 13.43 -1.12
CA PRO A 249 16.43 12.15 -1.01
C PRO A 249 16.43 11.46 -2.37
N ARG A 250 17.54 10.80 -2.71
CA ARG A 250 17.63 10.00 -3.93
C ARG A 250 16.55 8.92 -3.93
N THR A 251 16.26 8.36 -5.09
CA THR A 251 15.27 7.27 -5.23
C THR A 251 15.58 6.09 -4.32
N ASP A 252 16.86 5.81 -4.07
CA ASP A 252 17.35 4.74 -3.18
C ASP A 252 17.45 5.15 -1.70
N GLN A 253 16.81 6.23 -1.29
CA GLN A 253 16.77 6.69 0.10
C GLN A 253 15.34 6.76 0.61
N PHE A 254 15.01 6.01 1.65
CA PHE A 254 13.65 5.91 2.20
C PHE A 254 13.51 6.56 3.58
N ASN A 255 12.28 6.99 3.84
CA ASN A 255 11.85 7.41 5.16
C ASN A 255 10.63 6.59 5.60
N HIS A 256 10.88 5.47 6.30
CA HIS A 256 9.83 4.55 6.73
C HIS A 256 9.03 3.94 5.56
N PRO A 257 9.64 3.10 4.71
CA PRO A 257 8.91 2.40 3.66
C PRO A 257 7.86 1.48 4.30
N THR A 258 6.62 1.57 3.82
CA THR A 258 5.48 0.85 4.40
C THR A 258 5.09 -0.39 3.62
N ASP A 259 5.30 -0.36 2.30
CA ASP A 259 4.86 -1.45 1.43
C ASP A 259 5.72 -1.58 0.19
N VAL A 260 5.61 -2.73 -0.48
CA VAL A 260 6.34 -3.04 -1.70
C VAL A 260 5.49 -3.91 -2.63
N ALA A 261 5.50 -3.60 -3.93
CA ALA A 261 4.86 -4.39 -4.98
C ALA A 261 5.86 -4.71 -6.09
N ILE A 262 5.60 -5.78 -6.83
CA ILE A 262 6.41 -6.24 -7.96
C ILE A 262 5.52 -6.40 -9.18
N ASP A 263 5.91 -5.83 -10.31
CA ASP A 263 5.15 -5.97 -11.55
C ASP A 263 5.56 -7.20 -12.38
N THR A 264 4.96 -7.32 -13.55
CA THR A 264 5.21 -8.45 -14.45
C THR A 264 6.59 -8.47 -15.07
N ASP A 265 7.30 -7.33 -15.12
CA ASP A 265 8.67 -7.19 -15.63
C ASP A 265 9.70 -7.38 -14.51
N GLY A 266 9.24 -7.46 -13.24
CA GLY A 266 10.06 -7.52 -12.05
C GLY A 266 10.47 -6.13 -11.53
N ASP A 267 9.91 -5.05 -12.07
CA ASP A 267 10.13 -3.72 -11.50
C ASP A 267 9.49 -3.64 -10.10
N ILE A 268 10.19 -2.99 -9.18
CA ILE A 268 9.89 -2.93 -7.74
C ILE A 268 9.35 -1.54 -7.39
N TYR A 269 8.19 -1.49 -6.77
CA TYR A 269 7.53 -0.26 -6.32
C TYR A 269 7.54 -0.22 -4.80
N VAL A 270 8.08 0.84 -4.22
CA VAL A 270 8.20 1.01 -2.76
C VAL A 270 7.41 2.22 -2.30
N ALA A 271 6.46 2.02 -1.40
CA ALA A 271 5.73 3.10 -0.75
C ALA A 271 6.62 3.77 0.30
N ASP A 272 7.25 4.89 -0.07
CA ASP A 272 8.14 5.70 0.79
C ASP A 272 7.31 6.71 1.59
N TRP A 273 6.63 6.18 2.62
CA TRP A 273 5.59 6.85 3.40
C TRP A 273 6.00 8.23 3.90
N GLY A 274 7.15 8.33 4.58
CA GLY A 274 7.60 9.57 5.19
C GLY A 274 8.16 10.59 4.19
N ASN A 275 8.32 10.21 2.91
CA ASN A 275 8.73 11.10 1.82
C ASN A 275 7.61 11.34 0.80
N HIS A 276 6.40 10.85 1.05
CA HIS A 276 5.19 11.10 0.24
C HIS A 276 5.34 10.71 -1.24
N ARG A 277 5.97 9.58 -1.54
CA ARG A 277 6.28 9.15 -2.92
C ARG A 277 6.28 7.64 -3.06
N ILE A 278 6.25 7.16 -4.30
CA ILE A 278 6.54 5.78 -4.66
C ILE A 278 7.90 5.76 -5.37
N CYS A 279 8.84 5.01 -4.84
CA CYS A 279 10.15 4.80 -5.48
C CYS A 279 10.08 3.57 -6.38
N VAL A 280 10.59 3.68 -7.62
CA VAL A 280 10.55 2.60 -8.62
C VAL A 280 11.98 2.14 -8.92
N PHE A 281 12.18 0.83 -8.91
CA PHE A 281 13.47 0.18 -9.19
C PHE A 281 13.28 -0.90 -10.25
N ASP A 282 14.35 -1.24 -10.95
CA ASP A 282 14.40 -2.43 -11.80
C ASP A 282 14.50 -3.73 -10.96
N SER A 283 14.42 -4.87 -11.63
CA SER A 283 14.47 -6.20 -10.98
C SER A 283 15.79 -6.49 -10.26
N GLU A 284 16.84 -5.73 -10.54
CA GLU A 284 18.16 -5.83 -9.90
C GLU A 284 18.31 -4.85 -8.72
N GLY A 285 17.29 -4.02 -8.45
CA GLY A 285 17.29 -2.99 -7.42
C GLY A 285 17.94 -1.67 -7.86
N GLY A 286 18.18 -1.49 -9.15
CA GLY A 286 18.66 -0.23 -9.72
C GLY A 286 17.55 0.83 -9.74
N PRO A 287 17.79 2.07 -9.25
CA PRO A 287 16.74 3.08 -9.18
C PRO A 287 16.32 3.56 -10.59
N ILE A 288 15.02 3.58 -10.86
CA ILE A 288 14.42 4.05 -12.13
C ILE A 288 13.91 5.48 -11.95
N THR A 289 12.90 5.68 -11.10
CA THR A 289 12.23 6.98 -10.90
C THR A 289 11.47 7.04 -9.58
N THR A 290 10.79 8.17 -9.37
CA THR A 290 9.81 8.34 -8.29
C THR A 290 8.49 8.84 -8.87
N LEU A 291 7.37 8.26 -8.41
CA LEU A 291 6.03 8.77 -8.67
C LEU A 291 5.59 9.62 -7.48
N VAL A 292 4.96 10.76 -7.75
CA VAL A 292 4.59 11.74 -6.72
C VAL A 292 3.08 12.02 -6.67
N GLY A 293 2.31 11.38 -7.55
CA GLY A 293 0.87 11.56 -7.70
C GLY A 293 0.49 12.84 -8.47
N ASP A 294 -0.66 12.80 -9.13
CA ASP A 294 -1.17 13.93 -9.93
C ASP A 294 -2.70 13.96 -10.01
N ALA A 295 -3.40 13.72 -8.92
CA ALA A 295 -4.86 13.68 -8.84
C ALA A 295 -5.52 15.05 -9.08
N GLN A 296 -5.31 15.63 -10.28
CA GLN A 296 -5.91 16.89 -10.70
C GLN A 296 -7.42 16.80 -10.81
N VAL A 297 -7.93 15.62 -11.18
CA VAL A 297 -9.36 15.33 -11.31
C VAL A 297 -9.82 14.52 -10.09
N LEU A 298 -10.97 14.86 -9.56
CA LEU A 298 -11.58 14.09 -8.47
C LEU A 298 -12.01 12.71 -8.99
N SER A 299 -12.00 11.71 -8.10
CA SER A 299 -12.70 10.45 -8.35
C SER A 299 -14.21 10.72 -8.54
N LYS A 300 -14.91 9.79 -9.16
CA LYS A 300 -16.39 9.81 -9.28
C LYS A 300 -17.06 10.05 -7.92
N TRP A 301 -16.64 9.30 -6.90
CA TRP A 301 -17.22 9.42 -5.56
C TRP A 301 -16.84 10.74 -4.87
N GLY A 302 -15.63 11.24 -5.11
CA GLY A 302 -15.21 12.56 -4.65
C GLY A 302 -16.03 13.69 -5.29
N GLN A 303 -16.30 13.61 -6.59
CA GLN A 303 -17.15 14.57 -7.31
C GLN A 303 -18.58 14.55 -6.78
N MET A 304 -19.17 13.36 -6.58
CA MET A 304 -20.50 13.22 -5.97
C MET A 304 -20.60 13.93 -4.61
N SER A 305 -19.54 13.89 -3.80
CA SER A 305 -19.53 14.58 -2.49
C SER A 305 -19.52 16.11 -2.64
N ILE A 306 -18.79 16.63 -3.62
CA ILE A 306 -18.74 18.07 -3.93
C ILE A 306 -20.11 18.55 -4.46
N ASP A 307 -20.73 17.77 -5.35
CA ASP A 307 -22.01 18.10 -5.96
C ASP A 307 -23.15 18.11 -4.94
N ALA A 308 -23.08 17.17 -3.98
CA ALA A 308 -24.06 17.10 -2.88
C ALA A 308 -23.88 18.20 -1.81
N ASN A 309 -22.75 18.93 -1.79
CA ASN A 309 -22.46 19.94 -0.78
C ASN A 309 -21.95 21.26 -1.38
N PRO A 310 -22.85 22.24 -1.61
CA PRO A 310 -22.49 23.54 -2.19
C PRO A 310 -21.41 24.32 -1.42
N ASP A 311 -21.30 24.12 -0.11
CA ASP A 311 -20.27 24.79 0.69
C ASP A 311 -18.89 24.20 0.48
N MET A 312 -18.79 22.89 0.27
CA MET A 312 -17.53 22.25 -0.17
C MET A 312 -17.10 22.77 -1.54
N ALA A 313 -18.04 22.92 -2.48
CA ALA A 313 -17.77 23.49 -3.79
C ALA A 313 -17.26 24.93 -3.71
N LYS A 314 -17.84 25.75 -2.82
CA LYS A 314 -17.36 27.12 -2.54
C LYS A 314 -15.99 27.13 -1.89
N ALA A 315 -15.75 26.28 -0.91
CA ALA A 315 -14.45 26.16 -0.24
C ALA A 315 -13.35 25.77 -1.23
N ARG A 316 -13.58 24.77 -2.08
CA ARG A 316 -12.64 24.33 -3.12
C ARG A 316 -12.26 25.44 -4.08
N ARG A 317 -13.23 26.28 -4.52
CA ARG A 317 -12.97 27.43 -5.41
C ARG A 317 -12.17 28.56 -4.78
N ARG A 318 -12.07 28.61 -3.45
CA ARG A 318 -11.31 29.62 -2.71
C ARG A 318 -9.87 29.23 -2.42
N VAL A 319 -9.50 27.99 -2.67
CA VAL A 319 -8.13 27.49 -2.47
C VAL A 319 -7.21 28.14 -3.51
N LYS A 320 -6.09 28.72 -3.07
CA LYS A 320 -5.15 29.40 -3.96
C LYS A 320 -4.43 28.45 -4.92
N SER A 321 -4.11 27.24 -4.46
CA SER A 321 -3.54 26.17 -5.28
C SER A 321 -4.10 24.84 -4.82
N LEU A 322 -4.49 24.01 -5.77
CA LEU A 322 -4.93 22.63 -5.53
C LEU A 322 -3.78 21.62 -5.71
N GLU A 323 -2.63 22.07 -6.21
CA GLU A 323 -1.48 21.20 -6.47
C GLU A 323 -1.08 20.33 -5.27
N PRO A 324 -1.04 20.85 -4.03
CA PRO A 324 -0.76 20.00 -2.88
C PRO A 324 -1.74 18.85 -2.69
N GLN A 325 -2.98 19.03 -3.15
CA GLN A 325 -4.00 17.98 -3.08
C GLN A 325 -3.84 16.92 -4.16
N TRP A 326 -3.10 17.19 -5.22
CA TRP A 326 -2.86 16.24 -6.32
C TRP A 326 -1.78 15.21 -5.95
N ARG A 327 -0.81 15.61 -5.14
CA ARG A 327 0.34 14.79 -4.75
C ARG A 327 -0.05 13.72 -3.75
N PHE A 328 0.76 12.67 -3.63
CA PHE A 328 0.56 11.65 -2.60
C PHE A 328 0.66 12.25 -1.19
N CYS A 329 -0.10 11.67 -0.28
CA CYS A 329 -0.09 12.04 1.12
C CYS A 329 -0.01 10.79 1.99
N PHE A 330 1.21 10.48 2.46
CA PHE A 330 1.49 9.27 3.22
C PHE A 330 1.00 8.00 2.50
N PRO A 331 1.62 7.62 1.37
CA PRO A 331 1.26 6.37 0.68
C PRO A 331 1.56 5.19 1.61
N THR A 332 0.53 4.39 1.92
CA THR A 332 0.65 3.26 2.86
C THR A 332 0.77 1.93 2.16
N ALA A 333 0.13 1.78 1.01
CA ALA A 333 0.16 0.56 0.25
C ALA A 333 0.35 0.84 -1.24
N VAL A 334 0.97 -0.10 -1.93
CA VAL A 334 1.14 -0.11 -3.38
C VAL A 334 0.89 -1.50 -3.92
N GLU A 335 0.12 -1.59 -5.01
CA GLU A 335 -0.18 -2.84 -5.69
C GLU A 335 -0.01 -2.68 -7.20
N PHE A 336 0.25 -3.77 -7.90
CA PHE A 336 0.29 -3.79 -9.35
C PHE A 336 -0.80 -4.70 -9.92
N ASP A 337 -1.65 -4.14 -10.79
CA ASP A 337 -2.66 -4.90 -11.52
C ASP A 337 -2.10 -5.35 -12.88
N PRO A 338 -1.81 -6.64 -13.05
CA PRO A 338 -1.27 -7.16 -14.31
C PRO A 338 -2.27 -7.18 -15.46
N ASN A 339 -3.57 -7.06 -15.18
CA ASN A 339 -4.60 -7.08 -16.23
C ASN A 339 -4.72 -5.72 -16.92
N THR A 340 -4.36 -4.64 -16.23
CA THR A 340 -4.50 -3.27 -16.71
C THR A 340 -3.16 -2.53 -16.80
N ASP A 341 -2.04 -3.19 -16.48
CA ASP A 341 -0.71 -2.58 -16.34
C ASP A 341 -0.73 -1.32 -15.45
N SER A 342 -1.42 -1.41 -14.31
CA SER A 342 -1.64 -0.27 -13.44
C SER A 342 -0.95 -0.43 -12.10
N VAL A 343 -0.25 0.62 -11.66
CA VAL A 343 0.24 0.78 -10.30
C VAL A 343 -0.84 1.50 -9.49
N ILE A 344 -1.31 0.87 -8.43
CA ILE A 344 -2.38 1.37 -7.56
C ILE A 344 -1.76 1.78 -6.24
N ILE A 345 -1.97 3.02 -5.83
CA ILE A 345 -1.34 3.60 -4.64
C ILE A 345 -2.41 4.05 -3.66
N ALA A 346 -2.37 3.54 -2.43
CA ALA A 346 -3.26 3.95 -1.36
C ALA A 346 -2.68 5.13 -0.58
N GLU A 347 -3.47 6.19 -0.43
CA GLU A 347 -3.12 7.38 0.35
C GLU A 347 -3.86 7.37 1.71
N HIS A 348 -3.09 7.21 2.77
CA HIS A 348 -3.62 7.10 4.13
C HIS A 348 -4.49 8.28 4.55
N GLN A 349 -3.98 9.51 4.46
CA GLN A 349 -4.69 10.69 4.98
C GLN A 349 -5.70 11.29 4.00
N ARG A 350 -5.62 10.94 2.71
CA ARG A 350 -6.58 11.44 1.72
C ARG A 350 -7.71 10.47 1.47
N ASN A 351 -7.61 9.27 2.03
CA ASN A 351 -8.67 8.25 1.94
C ASN A 351 -9.10 7.98 0.49
N ARG A 352 -8.11 7.84 -0.38
CA ARG A 352 -8.31 7.56 -1.81
C ARG A 352 -7.16 6.70 -2.34
N LEU A 353 -7.36 6.21 -3.53
CA LEU A 353 -6.32 5.62 -4.35
C LEU A 353 -5.95 6.55 -5.48
N GLN A 354 -4.72 6.48 -5.95
CA GLN A 354 -4.31 7.00 -7.24
C GLN A 354 -3.80 5.84 -8.11
N VAL A 355 -4.09 5.91 -9.39
CA VAL A 355 -3.75 4.89 -10.38
C VAL A 355 -2.85 5.49 -11.43
N ASP A 356 -1.64 4.96 -11.56
CA ASP A 356 -0.70 5.25 -12.64
C ASP A 356 -0.64 4.04 -13.58
N LYS A 357 -0.70 4.28 -14.89
CA LYS A 357 -0.55 3.24 -15.90
C LYS A 357 0.89 3.13 -16.36
N LYS A 358 1.43 1.91 -16.35
CA LYS A 358 2.69 1.60 -17.00
C LYS A 358 2.44 1.42 -18.50
N VAL A 359 2.94 2.34 -19.29
CA VAL A 359 2.76 2.34 -20.76
C VAL A 359 3.80 1.43 -21.40
N ARG A 360 3.35 0.39 -22.11
CA ARG A 360 4.26 -0.62 -22.70
C ARG A 360 4.67 -0.30 -24.14
N ASP A 361 3.83 0.40 -24.87
CA ASP A 361 4.00 0.71 -26.33
C ASP A 361 4.64 2.08 -26.56
N TYR A 362 5.38 2.59 -25.56
CA TYR A 362 6.03 3.89 -25.71
C TYR A 362 7.23 3.81 -26.66
N SER A 363 7.14 4.52 -27.77
CA SER A 363 8.29 4.77 -28.65
C SER A 363 8.95 6.09 -28.23
N ASP A 364 10.20 6.02 -27.78
CA ASP A 364 10.97 7.23 -27.44
C ASP A 364 11.25 8.05 -28.70
N PHE A 365 10.53 9.15 -28.86
CA PHE A 365 10.75 10.09 -29.95
C PHE A 365 12.14 10.76 -29.93
N GLN A 366 12.82 10.75 -28.79
CA GLN A 366 14.16 11.35 -28.69
C GLN A 366 15.24 10.52 -29.36
N ALA A 367 15.00 9.23 -29.61
CA ALA A 367 15.93 8.39 -30.38
C ALA A 367 16.01 8.78 -31.87
N ASN A 368 15.13 9.65 -32.35
CA ASN A 368 15.03 10.07 -33.76
C ASN A 368 15.30 11.57 -33.95
N LEU A 369 15.72 12.29 -32.93
CA LEU A 369 16.19 13.67 -32.98
C LEU A 369 17.70 13.70 -32.70
#